data_a63afb8f1ff242144030e8fb2f9a844c
#
_entry.id   a63afb8f1ff242144030e8fb2f9a844c
#
_cell.length_a   1.000
_cell.length_b   1.000
_cell.length_c   1.000
_cell.angle_alpha   90.00
_cell.angle_beta   90.00
_cell.angle_gamma   90.00
#
_symmetry.space_group_name_H-M   'P 1'
#
loop_
_entity.id
_entity.type
_entity.pdbx_description
1 polymer ?
#
loop_
_entity_poly.entity_id
_entity_poly.type
_entity_poly.pdbx_seq_one_letter_code
_entity_poly.pdbx_strand_id
1 'polypeptide(L)'
;MPCSLPRAMVQLAVGLIVWLAAATAARGDAAAWPAIADPPTNVQVPGRWVWIDLFTEDADSARRFYGQLFGWTFDARNAGERSYAVARAGDDPVGGIMQRRHTYVQERGSRWVGMISVPDVAKAASYAAEQGGKVLVPPRNLPGRGQVAFLADPEGAPFGVIRSAAGDPPDYLGAENEWIWIELWAKDPRAMADFYAGLGGYEIDAVSLANGRAAYELSSGGYARGRIMDSSASGYPSAWVPYLRVADVRKAVAAATAAGGRVVAPDKNLRDGSVALIADPTGAALGLVHLTEGRRK
;
A
#
# COMPACT_ATOMS: atom_id res chain seq x y z
N MET A 1 34.50 -48.16 11.80
CA MET A 1 34.75 -46.97 10.94
C MET A 1 33.41 -46.35 10.62
N PRO A 2 33.02 -45.23 11.23
CA PRO A 2 31.81 -44.53 10.85
C PRO A 2 32.16 -43.45 9.85
N CYS A 3 31.46 -43.50 8.71
CA CYS A 3 31.52 -42.52 7.64
C CYS A 3 30.72 -41.26 8.03
N SER A 4 31.40 -40.15 8.21
CA SER A 4 30.84 -38.85 8.52
C SER A 4 30.36 -38.19 7.22
N LEU A 5 29.05 -37.96 7.10
CA LEU A 5 28.46 -37.11 6.09
C LEU A 5 28.61 -35.64 6.49
N PRO A 6 28.96 -34.73 5.58
CA PRO A 6 29.06 -33.31 5.90
C PRO A 6 27.66 -32.70 6.02
N ARG A 7 27.45 -31.94 7.11
CA ARG A 7 26.30 -31.04 7.28
C ARG A 7 26.36 -29.96 6.24
N ALA A 8 25.46 -30.05 5.24
CA ALA A 8 25.18 -28.94 4.37
C ALA A 8 24.50 -27.84 5.20
N MET A 9 25.20 -26.71 5.39
CA MET A 9 24.61 -25.45 5.85
C MET A 9 23.60 -25.02 4.81
N VAL A 10 22.33 -25.09 5.16
CA VAL A 10 21.27 -24.38 4.44
C VAL A 10 21.42 -22.91 4.84
N GLN A 11 22.19 -22.17 4.09
CA GLN A 11 22.13 -20.70 4.09
C GLN A 11 20.81 -20.30 3.42
N LEU A 12 19.83 -19.92 4.23
CA LEU A 12 18.69 -19.13 3.78
C LEU A 12 19.23 -17.81 3.23
N ALA A 13 19.44 -17.78 1.93
CA ALA A 13 19.68 -16.55 1.20
C ALA A 13 18.37 -15.75 1.23
N VAL A 14 18.29 -14.78 2.14
CA VAL A 14 17.33 -13.68 2.10
C VAL A 14 17.56 -12.97 0.76
N GLY A 15 16.71 -13.25 -0.22
CA GLY A 15 16.73 -12.61 -1.53
C GLY A 15 16.43 -11.14 -1.37
N LEU A 16 17.48 -10.35 -1.21
CA LEU A 16 17.45 -8.89 -1.20
C LEU A 16 16.83 -8.45 -2.52
N ILE A 17 15.76 -7.65 -2.44
CA ILE A 17 15.28 -6.87 -3.59
C ILE A 17 16.38 -5.83 -3.88
N VAL A 18 17.42 -6.23 -4.59
CA VAL A 18 18.44 -5.32 -5.10
C VAL A 18 17.86 -4.60 -6.31
N TRP A 19 17.08 -3.59 -6.02
CA TRP A 19 16.60 -2.63 -6.97
C TRP A 19 17.48 -1.38 -6.90
N LEU A 20 18.32 -1.15 -7.87
CA LEU A 20 19.26 -0.05 -8.07
C LEU A 20 20.70 -0.29 -7.55
N ALA A 21 21.44 -1.09 -8.24
CA ALA A 21 22.88 -0.84 -8.37
C ALA A 21 23.21 -0.64 -9.85
N ALA A 22 24.02 0.38 -10.08
CA ALA A 22 24.57 0.88 -11.35
C ALA A 22 23.67 1.86 -12.12
N ALA A 23 23.61 3.10 -11.63
CA ALA A 23 23.48 4.25 -12.52
C ALA A 23 24.88 4.88 -12.66
N THR A 24 25.68 4.38 -13.60
CA THR A 24 26.74 5.19 -14.22
C THR A 24 26.07 6.38 -14.89
N ALA A 25 26.58 7.58 -14.60
CA ALA A 25 26.07 8.86 -15.06
C ALA A 25 26.01 8.94 -16.59
N ALA A 26 24.84 8.67 -17.16
CA ALA A 26 24.40 9.28 -18.39
C ALA A 26 23.59 10.52 -17.99
N ARG A 27 24.13 11.71 -18.21
CA ARG A 27 23.42 13.00 -18.14
C ARG A 27 22.41 13.05 -19.31
N GLY A 28 21.33 12.33 -19.18
CA GLY A 28 20.06 12.62 -19.83
C GLY A 28 19.12 13.01 -18.70
N ASP A 29 18.31 14.04 -18.86
CA ASP A 29 17.29 14.45 -17.89
C ASP A 29 16.50 13.21 -17.47
N ALA A 30 16.82 12.68 -16.28
CA ALA A 30 16.04 11.61 -15.69
C ALA A 30 14.64 12.20 -15.48
N ALA A 31 13.65 11.71 -16.24
CA ALA A 31 12.28 12.21 -16.16
C ALA A 31 11.87 12.27 -14.70
N ALA A 32 11.47 13.45 -14.25
CA ALA A 32 11.08 13.67 -12.87
C ALA A 32 9.88 12.78 -12.53
N TRP A 33 9.90 12.19 -11.34
CA TRP A 33 8.74 11.48 -10.83
C TRP A 33 7.58 12.46 -10.61
N PRO A 34 6.34 12.05 -10.86
CA PRO A 34 5.20 12.92 -10.59
C PRO A 34 5.17 13.30 -9.12
N ALA A 35 4.96 14.59 -8.85
CA ALA A 35 4.68 15.07 -7.49
C ALA A 35 3.41 14.40 -6.96
N ILE A 36 3.32 14.23 -5.64
CA ILE A 36 2.12 13.66 -5.01
C ILE A 36 1.09 14.72 -4.61
N ALA A 37 1.46 16.00 -4.66
CA ALA A 37 0.57 17.13 -4.50
C ALA A 37 0.82 18.13 -5.62
N ASP A 38 -0.25 18.49 -6.36
CA ASP A 38 -0.24 19.48 -7.42
C ASP A 38 -1.59 20.23 -7.40
N PRO A 39 -1.60 21.53 -7.06
CA PRO A 39 -0.45 22.38 -6.73
C PRO A 39 0.28 21.99 -5.44
N PRO A 40 1.58 22.34 -5.28
CA PRO A 40 2.34 22.04 -4.08
C PRO A 40 1.71 22.65 -2.83
N THR A 41 1.53 21.85 -1.78
CA THR A 41 1.01 22.30 -0.48
C THR A 41 2.11 22.85 0.41
N ASN A 42 3.36 22.35 0.24
CA ASN A 42 4.52 22.63 1.10
C ASN A 42 4.28 22.32 2.60
N VAL A 43 3.26 21.50 2.91
CA VAL A 43 2.91 21.07 4.27
C VAL A 43 3.22 19.59 4.40
N GLN A 44 3.88 19.21 5.50
CA GLN A 44 4.12 17.81 5.86
C GLN A 44 3.22 17.43 7.03
N VAL A 45 2.51 16.32 6.95
CA VAL A 45 1.66 15.81 8.03
C VAL A 45 2.06 14.38 8.35
N PRO A 46 3.01 14.18 9.28
CA PRO A 46 3.47 12.85 9.65
C PRO A 46 2.33 11.92 10.06
N GLY A 47 2.42 10.66 9.65
CA GLY A 47 1.39 9.65 9.88
C GLY A 47 0.26 9.65 8.85
N ARG A 48 0.19 10.62 7.93
CA ARG A 48 -0.80 10.58 6.83
C ARG A 48 -0.39 9.59 5.77
N TRP A 49 -1.35 8.79 5.27
CA TRP A 49 -1.21 8.05 4.02
C TRP A 49 -1.39 9.03 2.86
N VAL A 50 -0.33 9.23 2.07
CA VAL A 50 -0.28 10.33 1.09
C VAL A 50 -0.21 9.86 -0.35
N TRP A 51 0.06 8.59 -0.58
CA TRP A 51 0.13 8.00 -1.90
C TRP A 51 -0.03 6.49 -1.83
N ILE A 52 -0.38 5.88 -2.94
CA ILE A 52 -0.42 4.42 -3.08
C ILE A 52 0.05 4.00 -4.47
N ASP A 53 0.91 2.99 -4.54
CA ASP A 53 1.38 2.42 -5.80
C ASP A 53 1.00 0.94 -5.91
N LEU A 54 0.49 0.55 -7.06
CA LEU A 54 0.34 -0.85 -7.45
C LEU A 54 1.67 -1.35 -8.03
N PHE A 55 2.26 -2.32 -7.38
CA PHE A 55 3.36 -3.11 -7.93
C PHE A 55 2.79 -4.36 -8.55
N THR A 56 2.84 -4.47 -9.88
CA THR A 56 2.20 -5.55 -10.63
C THR A 56 3.14 -6.24 -11.61
N GLU A 57 2.85 -7.49 -11.92
CA GLU A 57 3.54 -8.26 -12.95
C GLU A 57 2.98 -7.96 -14.37
N ASP A 58 1.75 -7.46 -14.45
CA ASP A 58 1.06 -7.09 -15.68
C ASP A 58 0.33 -5.76 -15.53
N ALA A 59 1.05 -4.66 -15.84
CA ALA A 59 0.49 -3.30 -15.73
C ALA A 59 -0.61 -3.04 -16.77
N ASP A 60 -0.58 -3.72 -17.92
CA ASP A 60 -1.61 -3.55 -18.95
C ASP A 60 -2.92 -4.20 -18.52
N SER A 61 -2.87 -5.39 -17.94
CA SER A 61 -4.05 -6.05 -17.36
C SER A 61 -4.63 -5.22 -16.22
N ALA A 62 -3.78 -4.71 -15.31
CA ALA A 62 -4.21 -3.85 -14.22
C ALA A 62 -4.89 -2.57 -14.74
N ARG A 63 -4.29 -1.87 -15.71
CA ARG A 63 -4.88 -0.65 -16.29
C ARG A 63 -6.25 -0.92 -16.93
N ARG A 64 -6.39 -2.02 -17.68
CA ARG A 64 -7.71 -2.41 -18.24
C ARG A 64 -8.73 -2.65 -17.14
N PHE A 65 -8.36 -3.41 -16.10
CA PHE A 65 -9.24 -3.75 -15.00
C PHE A 65 -9.74 -2.49 -14.25
N TYR A 66 -8.82 -1.65 -13.77
CA TYR A 66 -9.18 -0.46 -13.00
C TYR A 66 -9.87 0.61 -13.86
N GLY A 67 -9.50 0.73 -15.15
CA GLY A 67 -10.19 1.59 -16.11
C GLY A 67 -11.63 1.16 -16.35
N GLN A 68 -11.90 -0.14 -16.52
CA GLN A 68 -13.25 -0.67 -16.71
C GLN A 68 -14.09 -0.58 -15.43
N LEU A 69 -13.47 -0.83 -14.29
CA LEU A 69 -14.21 -0.92 -13.03
C LEU A 69 -14.52 0.45 -12.42
N PHE A 70 -13.57 1.39 -12.46
CA PHE A 70 -13.64 2.68 -11.77
C PHE A 70 -13.59 3.87 -12.71
N GLY A 71 -13.48 3.67 -14.03
CA GLY A 71 -13.32 4.75 -14.99
C GLY A 71 -11.98 5.47 -14.91
N TRP A 72 -10.96 4.86 -14.27
CA TRP A 72 -9.66 5.50 -14.14
C TRP A 72 -8.96 5.66 -15.49
N THR A 73 -8.28 6.79 -15.64
CA THR A 73 -7.37 7.07 -16.75
C THR A 73 -5.91 6.92 -16.27
N PHE A 74 -4.98 6.78 -17.21
CA PHE A 74 -3.59 6.47 -16.89
C PHE A 74 -2.62 7.34 -17.69
N ASP A 75 -1.89 8.20 -16.98
CA ASP A 75 -0.82 9.01 -17.57
C ASP A 75 0.49 8.22 -17.53
N ALA A 76 0.89 7.64 -18.66
CA ALA A 76 2.15 6.95 -18.77
C ALA A 76 3.33 7.89 -18.59
N ARG A 77 4.28 7.52 -17.76
CA ARG A 77 5.53 8.24 -17.52
C ARG A 77 6.69 7.28 -17.69
N ASN A 78 7.67 7.68 -18.48
CA ASN A 78 8.91 6.92 -18.58
C ASN A 78 9.81 7.31 -17.39
N ALA A 79 9.80 6.51 -16.34
CA ALA A 79 10.69 6.64 -15.21
C ALA A 79 11.99 5.81 -15.47
N GLY A 80 12.82 6.26 -16.41
CA GLY A 80 13.96 5.50 -16.89
C GLY A 80 13.54 4.23 -17.64
N GLU A 81 14.17 3.09 -17.32
CA GLU A 81 13.81 1.78 -17.92
C GLU A 81 12.50 1.18 -17.39
N ARG A 82 11.71 1.92 -16.61
CA ARG A 82 10.51 1.42 -15.92
C ARG A 82 9.25 2.05 -16.48
N SER A 83 8.25 1.20 -16.72
CA SER A 83 6.91 1.66 -17.00
C SER A 83 6.23 2.05 -15.68
N TYR A 84 5.97 3.34 -15.52
CA TYR A 84 5.16 3.90 -14.42
C TYR A 84 3.99 4.69 -15.04
N ALA A 85 2.81 4.54 -14.48
CA ALA A 85 1.67 5.33 -14.89
C ALA A 85 0.98 5.90 -13.65
N VAL A 86 0.60 7.19 -13.71
CA VAL A 86 -0.30 7.80 -12.72
C VAL A 86 -1.72 7.43 -13.06
N ALA A 87 -2.43 6.84 -12.11
CA ALA A 87 -3.86 6.58 -12.20
C ALA A 87 -4.64 7.82 -11.72
N ARG A 88 -5.71 8.17 -12.44
CA ARG A 88 -6.56 9.32 -12.13
C ARG A 88 -8.03 8.92 -12.11
N ALA A 89 -8.77 9.45 -11.13
CA ALA A 89 -10.24 9.48 -11.12
C ALA A 89 -10.67 10.88 -11.55
N GLY A 90 -11.13 11.03 -12.79
CA GLY A 90 -11.28 12.38 -13.40
C GLY A 90 -9.90 13.07 -13.50
N ASP A 91 -9.80 14.26 -12.90
CA ASP A 91 -8.56 15.05 -12.88
C ASP A 91 -7.68 14.74 -11.66
N ASP A 92 -8.20 14.01 -10.65
CA ASP A 92 -7.51 13.76 -9.39
C ASP A 92 -6.59 12.55 -9.48
N PRO A 93 -5.29 12.67 -9.12
CA PRO A 93 -4.39 11.55 -9.08
C PRO A 93 -4.69 10.65 -7.88
N VAL A 94 -5.04 9.39 -8.13
CA VAL A 94 -5.42 8.42 -7.09
C VAL A 94 -4.32 7.42 -6.75
N GLY A 95 -3.22 7.38 -7.51
CA GLY A 95 -2.11 6.47 -7.23
C GLY A 95 -1.25 6.23 -8.45
N GLY A 96 -0.37 5.23 -8.35
CA GLY A 96 0.49 4.83 -9.44
C GLY A 96 0.41 3.35 -9.78
N ILE A 97 0.77 2.98 -11.00
CA ILE A 97 0.96 1.59 -11.41
C ILE A 97 2.38 1.41 -11.89
N MET A 98 3.11 0.48 -11.27
CA MET A 98 4.47 0.15 -11.61
C MET A 98 4.58 -1.29 -12.07
N GLN A 99 5.07 -1.50 -13.31
CA GLN A 99 5.42 -2.82 -13.80
C GLN A 99 6.65 -3.35 -13.06
N ARG A 100 6.52 -4.53 -12.42
CA ARG A 100 7.67 -5.27 -11.89
C ARG A 100 8.31 -6.11 -12.99
N ARG A 101 9.63 -6.18 -13.02
CA ARG A 101 10.35 -7.15 -13.88
C ARG A 101 10.43 -8.49 -13.17
N HIS A 102 10.25 -9.58 -13.89
CA HIS A 102 10.27 -10.97 -13.39
C HIS A 102 11.62 -11.46 -12.84
N THR A 103 12.59 -10.62 -12.60
CA THR A 103 13.92 -11.02 -12.13
C THR A 103 14.00 -10.99 -10.60
N TYR A 104 14.08 -12.17 -9.99
CA TYR A 104 14.61 -12.43 -8.65
C TYR A 104 13.71 -12.31 -7.40
N VAL A 105 12.38 -12.33 -7.47
CA VAL A 105 11.58 -12.42 -6.25
C VAL A 105 10.67 -13.64 -6.29
N GLN A 106 10.84 -14.54 -5.33
CA GLN A 106 9.97 -15.70 -5.09
C GLN A 106 8.55 -15.31 -4.60
N GLU A 107 8.31 -14.04 -4.30
CA GLU A 107 6.98 -13.54 -3.93
C GLU A 107 6.17 -13.25 -5.18
N ARG A 108 5.33 -14.20 -5.55
CA ARG A 108 4.34 -14.07 -6.63
C ARG A 108 3.20 -13.17 -6.17
N GLY A 109 2.69 -12.36 -7.08
CA GLY A 109 1.49 -11.57 -6.92
C GLY A 109 1.71 -10.06 -6.88
N SER A 110 0.74 -9.36 -7.41
CA SER A 110 0.66 -7.90 -7.39
C SER A 110 0.10 -7.42 -6.07
N ARG A 111 0.44 -6.19 -5.68
CA ARG A 111 -0.07 -5.59 -4.45
C ARG A 111 -0.09 -4.07 -4.49
N TRP A 112 -1.06 -3.49 -3.84
CA TRP A 112 -1.07 -2.09 -3.50
C TRP A 112 -0.16 -1.84 -2.29
N VAL A 113 0.67 -0.79 -2.36
CA VAL A 113 1.59 -0.40 -1.30
C VAL A 113 1.38 1.09 -1.02
N GLY A 114 0.80 1.38 0.13
CA GLY A 114 0.60 2.75 0.62
C GLY A 114 1.89 3.39 1.11
N MET A 115 1.97 4.71 1.04
CA MET A 115 3.09 5.51 1.53
C MET A 115 2.65 6.42 2.67
N ILE A 116 3.34 6.31 3.81
CA ILE A 116 3.14 7.12 5.00
C ILE A 116 4.09 8.34 4.93
N SER A 117 3.54 9.54 5.14
CA SER A 117 4.35 10.75 5.33
C SER A 117 5.13 10.66 6.63
N VAL A 118 6.43 10.91 6.54
CA VAL A 118 7.33 10.92 7.69
C VAL A 118 8.27 12.15 7.62
N PRO A 119 8.68 12.71 8.77
CA PRO A 119 9.59 13.86 8.77
C PRO A 119 11.00 13.52 8.31
N ASP A 120 11.43 12.24 8.45
CA ASP A 120 12.76 11.77 8.12
C ASP A 120 12.70 10.30 7.68
N VAL A 121 12.90 10.06 6.39
CA VAL A 121 12.82 8.74 5.77
C VAL A 121 13.94 7.81 6.27
N ALA A 122 15.14 8.35 6.55
CA ALA A 122 16.25 7.53 7.02
C ALA A 122 16.01 7.05 8.45
N LYS A 123 15.51 7.94 9.33
CA LYS A 123 15.13 7.57 10.71
C LYS A 123 14.00 6.55 10.73
N ALA A 124 12.97 6.72 9.88
CA ALA A 124 11.89 5.75 9.77
C ALA A 124 12.38 4.37 9.31
N ALA A 125 13.32 4.32 8.35
CA ALA A 125 13.91 3.08 7.89
C ALA A 125 14.78 2.40 8.98
N SER A 126 15.57 3.17 9.75
CA SER A 126 16.35 2.65 10.87
C SER A 126 15.45 2.10 11.97
N TYR A 127 14.42 2.88 12.37
CA TYR A 127 13.43 2.45 13.35
C TYR A 127 12.76 1.12 12.94
N ALA A 128 12.30 1.02 11.68
CA ALA A 128 11.66 -0.20 11.21
C ALA A 128 12.59 -1.43 11.34
N ALA A 129 13.88 -1.29 10.97
CA ALA A 129 14.86 -2.35 11.10
C ALA A 129 15.14 -2.74 12.56
N GLU A 130 15.25 -1.75 13.46
CA GLU A 130 15.49 -1.94 14.90
C GLU A 130 14.30 -2.60 15.59
N GLN A 131 13.07 -2.38 15.12
CA GLN A 131 11.85 -2.94 15.68
C GLN A 131 11.41 -4.25 15.00
N GLY A 132 12.31 -4.94 14.29
CA GLY A 132 12.06 -6.26 13.72
C GLY A 132 11.45 -6.26 12.33
N GLY A 133 11.23 -5.10 11.73
CA GLY A 133 10.84 -4.96 10.33
C GLY A 133 12.03 -5.13 9.37
N LYS A 134 11.81 -4.83 8.10
CA LYS A 134 12.84 -4.96 7.05
C LYS A 134 12.88 -3.72 6.16
N VAL A 135 14.09 -3.35 5.74
CA VAL A 135 14.29 -2.34 4.68
C VAL A 135 14.33 -3.07 3.34
N LEU A 136 13.24 -2.96 2.57
CA LEU A 136 13.11 -3.58 1.24
C LEU A 136 13.82 -2.74 0.17
N VAL A 137 13.66 -1.42 0.26
CA VAL A 137 14.35 -0.44 -0.58
C VAL A 137 14.88 0.67 0.33
N PRO A 138 16.21 0.88 0.39
CA PRO A 138 16.80 1.88 1.28
C PRO A 138 16.39 3.31 0.87
N PRO A 139 16.50 4.27 1.80
CA PRO A 139 16.21 5.68 1.55
C PRO A 139 16.91 6.19 0.29
N ARG A 140 16.14 6.87 -0.58
CA ARG A 140 16.64 7.48 -1.80
C ARG A 140 15.85 8.71 -2.17
N ASN A 141 16.46 9.60 -2.94
CA ASN A 141 15.78 10.74 -3.51
C ASN A 141 15.21 10.37 -4.90
N LEU A 142 13.93 10.62 -5.11
CA LEU A 142 13.26 10.56 -6.40
C LEU A 142 13.01 11.99 -6.87
N PRO A 143 13.72 12.48 -7.93
CA PRO A 143 13.55 13.84 -8.42
C PRO A 143 12.07 14.16 -8.71
N GLY A 144 11.56 15.27 -8.19
CA GLY A 144 10.16 15.69 -8.28
C GLY A 144 9.24 15.11 -7.21
N ARG A 145 9.50 13.90 -6.69
CA ARG A 145 8.66 13.25 -5.67
C ARG A 145 9.15 13.49 -4.24
N GLY A 146 10.45 13.44 -4.00
CA GLY A 146 11.06 13.58 -2.68
C GLY A 146 11.86 12.37 -2.23
N GLN A 147 12.10 12.24 -0.93
CA GLN A 147 12.78 11.08 -0.36
C GLN A 147 11.77 9.97 -0.08
N VAL A 148 12.13 8.74 -0.44
CA VAL A 148 11.28 7.55 -0.22
C VAL A 148 12.11 6.37 0.25
N ALA A 149 11.47 5.45 1.00
CA ALA A 149 11.96 4.09 1.25
C ALA A 149 10.78 3.12 1.21
N PHE A 150 11.04 1.84 0.90
CA PHE A 150 10.05 0.79 1.06
C PHE A 150 10.50 -0.18 2.14
N LEU A 151 9.60 -0.49 3.03
CA LEU A 151 9.83 -1.24 4.25
C LEU A 151 8.84 -2.40 4.33
N ALA A 152 9.10 -3.34 5.20
CA ALA A 152 8.10 -4.30 5.68
C ALA A 152 8.05 -4.23 7.19
N ASP A 153 6.87 -4.36 7.77
CA ASP A 153 6.68 -4.46 9.19
C ASP A 153 7.20 -5.83 9.75
N PRO A 154 7.19 -6.05 11.06
CA PRO A 154 7.65 -7.32 11.65
C PRO A 154 6.90 -8.56 11.16
N GLU A 155 5.66 -8.42 10.72
CA GLU A 155 4.88 -9.52 10.14
C GLU A 155 5.06 -9.67 8.62
N GLY A 156 5.84 -8.76 8.00
CA GLY A 156 6.19 -8.79 6.58
C GLY A 156 5.26 -8.02 5.67
N ALA A 157 4.28 -7.26 6.18
CA ALA A 157 3.43 -6.41 5.36
C ALA A 157 4.23 -5.23 4.79
N PRO A 158 4.29 -5.06 3.45
CA PRO A 158 5.05 -3.98 2.85
C PRO A 158 4.31 -2.65 2.92
N PHE A 159 5.07 -1.58 3.14
CA PHE A 159 4.62 -0.19 3.08
C PHE A 159 5.75 0.72 2.62
N GLY A 160 5.41 1.91 2.15
CA GLY A 160 6.37 2.96 1.84
C GLY A 160 6.39 4.03 2.93
N VAL A 161 7.52 4.72 3.05
CA VAL A 161 7.62 5.99 3.77
C VAL A 161 8.13 7.07 2.84
N ILE A 162 7.63 8.28 2.98
CA ILE A 162 7.95 9.38 2.09
C ILE A 162 8.06 10.70 2.86
N ARG A 163 9.01 11.53 2.43
CA ARG A 163 9.02 12.97 2.67
C ARG A 163 8.89 13.66 1.32
N SER A 164 7.67 14.07 1.00
CA SER A 164 7.33 14.66 -0.30
C SER A 164 8.07 15.96 -0.56
N ALA A 165 8.52 16.17 -1.79
CA ALA A 165 9.13 17.44 -2.21
C ALA A 165 8.10 18.59 -2.34
N ALA A 166 6.84 18.24 -2.69
CA ALA A 166 5.75 19.21 -2.89
C ALA A 166 4.87 19.40 -1.65
N GLY A 167 5.17 18.70 -0.56
CA GLY A 167 4.27 18.58 0.60
C GLY A 167 3.25 17.44 0.40
N ASP A 168 2.44 17.21 1.43
CA ASP A 168 1.43 16.16 1.44
C ASP A 168 0.12 16.68 0.81
N PRO A 169 -0.67 15.85 0.13
CA PRO A 169 -2.01 16.22 -0.33
C PRO A 169 -2.89 16.68 0.85
N PRO A 170 -3.85 17.58 0.65
CA PRO A 170 -4.77 17.96 1.73
C PRO A 170 -5.60 16.77 2.20
N ASP A 171 -6.08 16.84 3.47
CA ASP A 171 -7.07 15.87 3.94
C ASP A 171 -8.42 16.15 3.29
N TYR A 172 -8.98 15.14 2.66
CA TYR A 172 -10.34 15.16 2.15
C TYR A 172 -10.95 13.75 2.26
N LEU A 173 -12.27 13.69 2.32
CA LEU A 173 -12.95 12.42 2.17
C LEU A 173 -13.02 12.08 0.68
N GLY A 174 -12.38 11.00 0.29
CA GLY A 174 -12.34 10.57 -1.11
C GLY A 174 -13.73 10.50 -1.74
N ALA A 175 -13.85 10.98 -2.97
CA ALA A 175 -15.05 10.89 -3.77
C ALA A 175 -15.32 9.44 -4.21
N GLU A 176 -16.37 9.23 -5.01
CA GLU A 176 -16.62 7.93 -5.62
C GLU A 176 -15.45 7.56 -6.55
N ASN A 177 -15.01 6.29 -6.45
CA ASN A 177 -13.85 5.74 -7.15
C ASN A 177 -12.50 6.28 -6.69
N GLU A 178 -12.42 6.77 -5.44
CA GLU A 178 -11.20 7.18 -4.77
C GLU A 178 -10.96 6.40 -3.49
N TRP A 179 -9.69 6.40 -3.02
CA TRP A 179 -9.32 5.78 -1.77
C TRP A 179 -9.85 6.57 -0.58
N ILE A 180 -10.43 5.85 0.40
CA ILE A 180 -10.98 6.50 1.60
C ILE A 180 -10.48 5.91 2.89
N TRP A 181 -9.85 4.72 2.87
CA TRP A 181 -9.44 4.01 4.06
C TRP A 181 -8.33 3.02 3.78
N ILE A 182 -7.62 2.59 4.83
CA ILE A 182 -6.64 1.50 4.75
C ILE A 182 -6.68 0.67 6.04
N GLU A 183 -6.57 -0.64 5.94
CA GLU A 183 -6.52 -1.56 7.07
C GLU A 183 -5.32 -2.49 6.98
N LEU A 184 -4.60 -2.66 8.09
CA LEU A 184 -3.64 -3.73 8.25
C LEU A 184 -4.35 -4.97 8.79
N TRP A 185 -4.26 -6.06 8.09
CA TRP A 185 -4.67 -7.36 8.57
C TRP A 185 -3.46 -8.04 9.19
N ALA A 186 -3.41 -8.10 10.55
CA ALA A 186 -2.26 -8.55 11.32
C ALA A 186 -2.58 -9.81 12.12
N LYS A 187 -1.57 -10.61 12.39
CA LYS A 187 -1.68 -11.79 13.27
C LYS A 187 -1.61 -11.39 14.74
N ASP A 188 -0.77 -10.41 15.04
CA ASP A 188 -0.68 -9.75 16.35
C ASP A 188 -0.97 -8.24 16.19
N PRO A 189 -2.25 -7.84 16.19
CA PRO A 189 -2.63 -6.46 15.95
C PRO A 189 -2.10 -5.51 17.03
N ARG A 190 -1.87 -5.97 18.26
CA ARG A 190 -1.32 -5.12 19.31
C ARG A 190 0.15 -4.80 19.06
N ALA A 191 0.96 -5.80 18.76
CA ALA A 191 2.37 -5.58 18.44
C ALA A 191 2.53 -4.68 17.21
N MET A 192 1.68 -4.84 16.20
CA MET A 192 1.69 -3.96 15.03
C MET A 192 1.25 -2.53 15.36
N ALA A 193 0.27 -2.34 16.25
CA ALA A 193 -0.12 -1.01 16.70
C ALA A 193 1.05 -0.28 17.39
N ASP A 194 1.78 -0.97 18.26
CA ASP A 194 2.95 -0.41 18.94
C ASP A 194 4.08 -0.07 17.94
N PHE A 195 4.31 -0.93 16.94
CA PHE A 195 5.26 -0.67 15.86
C PHE A 195 4.92 0.59 15.06
N TYR A 196 3.66 0.71 14.59
CA TYR A 196 3.26 1.87 13.80
C TYR A 196 3.14 3.15 14.63
N ALA A 197 2.80 3.06 15.93
CA ALA A 197 2.85 4.20 16.84
C ALA A 197 4.24 4.85 16.86
N GLY A 198 5.29 4.06 17.01
CA GLY A 198 6.66 4.56 17.01
C GLY A 198 7.15 5.02 15.64
N LEU A 199 6.71 4.37 14.55
CA LEU A 199 7.11 4.72 13.18
C LEU A 199 6.52 6.04 12.70
N GLY A 200 5.20 6.20 12.86
CA GLY A 200 4.42 7.31 12.28
C GLY A 200 3.97 8.35 13.30
N GLY A 201 4.24 8.13 14.59
CA GLY A 201 3.78 9.02 15.67
C GLY A 201 2.26 8.94 15.88
N TYR A 202 1.66 7.77 15.63
CA TYR A 202 0.22 7.60 15.80
C TYR A 202 -0.20 7.51 17.26
N GLU A 203 -1.33 8.13 17.56
CA GLU A 203 -2.16 7.80 18.72
C GLU A 203 -2.92 6.50 18.42
N ILE A 204 -3.01 5.61 19.42
CA ILE A 204 -3.61 4.28 19.26
C ILE A 204 -4.83 4.14 20.14
N ASP A 205 -5.98 3.92 19.53
CA ASP A 205 -7.23 3.66 20.22
C ASP A 205 -7.67 2.20 20.02
N ALA A 206 -7.85 1.48 21.13
CA ALA A 206 -8.45 0.17 21.07
C ALA A 206 -9.95 0.29 20.80
N VAL A 207 -10.42 -0.34 19.72
CA VAL A 207 -11.83 -0.31 19.32
C VAL A 207 -12.41 -1.73 19.28
N SER A 208 -13.65 -1.88 19.72
CA SER A 208 -14.38 -3.13 19.61
C SER A 208 -15.24 -3.12 18.36
N LEU A 209 -15.07 -4.11 17.52
CA LEU A 209 -15.88 -4.28 16.32
C LEU A 209 -17.24 -4.89 16.67
N ALA A 210 -18.21 -4.72 15.78
CA ALA A 210 -19.58 -5.26 15.96
C ALA A 210 -19.63 -6.79 16.18
N ASN A 211 -18.59 -7.52 15.73
CA ASN A 211 -18.43 -8.96 15.93
C ASN A 211 -17.68 -9.32 17.23
N GLY A 212 -17.38 -8.33 18.10
CA GLY A 212 -16.67 -8.52 19.36
C GLY A 212 -15.14 -8.66 19.23
N ARG A 213 -14.57 -8.56 18.01
CA ARG A 213 -13.09 -8.61 17.81
C ARG A 213 -12.48 -7.27 18.15
N ALA A 214 -11.29 -7.31 18.76
CA ALA A 214 -10.49 -6.12 19.02
C ALA A 214 -9.83 -5.65 17.71
N ALA A 215 -9.73 -4.35 17.55
CA ALA A 215 -8.95 -3.70 16.54
C ALA A 215 -8.29 -2.45 17.13
N TYR A 216 -7.30 -1.89 16.44
CA TYR A 216 -6.61 -0.69 16.87
C TYR A 216 -6.73 0.37 15.77
N GLU A 217 -7.29 1.52 16.13
CA GLU A 217 -7.35 2.67 15.23
C GLU A 217 -6.08 3.50 15.37
N LEU A 218 -5.50 3.86 14.25
CA LEU A 218 -4.32 4.71 14.15
C LEU A 218 -4.78 6.15 13.87
N SER A 219 -4.49 7.08 14.75
CA SER A 219 -4.87 8.49 14.61
C SER A 219 -3.66 9.40 14.57
N SER A 220 -3.71 10.47 13.81
CA SER A 220 -2.66 11.49 13.71
C SER A 220 -3.29 12.83 13.33
N GLY A 221 -2.92 13.90 14.05
CA GLY A 221 -3.45 15.23 13.82
C GLY A 221 -4.96 15.35 14.04
N GLY A 222 -5.53 14.54 14.93
CA GLY A 222 -6.97 14.50 15.23
C GLY A 222 -7.83 13.74 14.21
N TYR A 223 -7.22 13.02 13.27
CA TYR A 223 -7.92 12.23 12.26
C TYR A 223 -7.53 10.77 12.32
N ALA A 224 -8.51 9.85 12.17
CA ALA A 224 -8.25 8.45 11.95
C ALA A 224 -7.52 8.25 10.60
N ARG A 225 -6.42 7.50 10.62
CA ARG A 225 -5.55 7.28 9.45
C ARG A 225 -5.62 5.87 8.91
N GLY A 226 -6.06 4.93 9.71
CA GLY A 226 -6.19 3.53 9.35
C GLY A 226 -6.51 2.69 10.57
N ARG A 227 -6.66 1.40 10.35
CA ARG A 227 -7.01 0.45 11.41
C ARG A 227 -6.18 -0.82 11.30
N ILE A 228 -5.85 -1.41 12.43
CA ILE A 228 -5.19 -2.71 12.49
C ILE A 228 -6.22 -3.73 12.98
N MET A 229 -6.43 -4.77 12.16
CA MET A 229 -7.44 -5.80 12.34
C MET A 229 -6.79 -7.13 12.67
N ASP A 230 -7.37 -7.88 13.60
CA ASP A 230 -6.93 -9.25 13.83
C ASP A 230 -7.33 -10.16 12.66
N SER A 231 -6.34 -10.76 12.02
CA SER A 231 -6.49 -11.74 10.95
C SER A 231 -5.91 -13.11 11.31
N SER A 232 -5.53 -13.35 12.58
CA SER A 232 -4.87 -14.57 13.03
C SER A 232 -5.58 -15.87 12.62
N ALA A 233 -6.92 -15.85 12.58
CA ALA A 233 -7.75 -16.99 12.19
C ALA A 233 -8.01 -17.09 10.67
N SER A 234 -7.56 -16.13 9.86
CA SER A 234 -7.92 -16.06 8.43
C SER A 234 -7.06 -16.95 7.54
N GLY A 235 -5.85 -17.30 7.98
CA GLY A 235 -4.84 -17.97 7.15
C GLY A 235 -4.19 -17.06 6.09
N TYR A 236 -4.61 -15.80 5.98
CA TYR A 236 -3.98 -14.84 5.07
C TYR A 236 -2.68 -14.27 5.67
N PRO A 237 -1.68 -13.94 4.83
CA PRO A 237 -0.51 -13.21 5.29
C PRO A 237 -0.90 -11.80 5.73
N SER A 238 -0.11 -11.22 6.64
CA SER A 238 -0.30 -9.83 7.04
C SER A 238 -0.12 -8.90 5.85
N ALA A 239 -1.06 -7.96 5.69
CA ALA A 239 -1.07 -7.05 4.57
C ALA A 239 -1.86 -5.77 4.86
N TRP A 240 -1.38 -4.66 4.33
CA TRP A 240 -2.17 -3.44 4.20
C TRP A 240 -3.15 -3.58 3.03
N VAL A 241 -4.43 -3.41 3.30
CA VAL A 241 -5.51 -3.46 2.32
C VAL A 241 -6.14 -2.07 2.21
N PRO A 242 -6.02 -1.39 1.06
CA PRO A 242 -6.67 -0.11 0.84
C PRO A 242 -8.13 -0.31 0.45
N TYR A 243 -8.98 0.67 0.82
CA TYR A 243 -10.42 0.65 0.54
C TYR A 243 -10.80 1.81 -0.36
N LEU A 244 -11.57 1.49 -1.37
CA LEU A 244 -12.05 2.41 -2.38
C LEU A 244 -13.56 2.60 -2.24
N ARG A 245 -14.00 3.87 -2.31
CA ARG A 245 -15.42 4.22 -2.26
C ARG A 245 -16.09 3.89 -3.58
N VAL A 246 -17.24 3.21 -3.51
CA VAL A 246 -18.09 2.92 -4.67
C VAL A 246 -19.55 3.26 -4.38
N ALA A 247 -20.32 3.58 -5.42
CA ALA A 247 -21.75 3.86 -5.28
C ALA A 247 -22.56 2.62 -4.84
N ASP A 248 -22.16 1.43 -5.35
CA ASP A 248 -22.86 0.16 -5.08
C ASP A 248 -21.85 -0.98 -5.08
N VAL A 249 -21.61 -1.54 -3.89
CA VAL A 249 -20.62 -2.61 -3.71
C VAL A 249 -20.99 -3.87 -4.49
N ARG A 250 -22.27 -4.24 -4.56
CA ARG A 250 -22.69 -5.46 -5.28
C ARG A 250 -22.47 -5.34 -6.79
N LYS A 251 -22.80 -4.18 -7.35
CA LYS A 251 -22.53 -3.90 -8.77
C LYS A 251 -21.04 -3.87 -9.06
N ALA A 252 -20.25 -3.23 -8.19
CA ALA A 252 -18.79 -3.19 -8.35
C ALA A 252 -18.15 -4.57 -8.25
N VAL A 253 -18.60 -5.45 -7.33
CA VAL A 253 -18.16 -6.85 -7.24
C VAL A 253 -18.51 -7.64 -8.49
N ALA A 254 -19.73 -7.49 -9.01
CA ALA A 254 -20.14 -8.16 -10.25
C ALA A 254 -19.30 -7.70 -11.45
N ALA A 255 -19.05 -6.38 -11.57
CA ALA A 255 -18.21 -5.80 -12.61
C ALA A 255 -16.75 -6.28 -12.48
N ALA A 256 -16.20 -6.31 -11.25
CA ALA A 256 -14.85 -6.80 -10.99
C ALA A 256 -14.69 -8.27 -11.42
N THR A 257 -15.67 -9.10 -11.08
CA THR A 257 -15.66 -10.53 -11.48
C THR A 257 -15.73 -10.68 -13.00
N ALA A 258 -16.59 -9.91 -13.67
CA ALA A 258 -16.71 -9.89 -15.13
C ALA A 258 -15.42 -9.42 -15.83
N ALA A 259 -14.65 -8.52 -15.18
CA ALA A 259 -13.36 -8.03 -15.66
C ALA A 259 -12.18 -8.96 -15.31
N GLY A 260 -12.42 -10.17 -14.79
CA GLY A 260 -11.39 -11.16 -14.47
C GLY A 260 -10.80 -11.05 -13.05
N GLY A 261 -11.33 -10.18 -12.22
CA GLY A 261 -11.04 -10.14 -10.79
C GLY A 261 -11.75 -11.28 -10.04
N ARG A 262 -11.47 -11.38 -8.73
CA ARG A 262 -12.09 -12.40 -7.87
C ARG A 262 -12.48 -11.82 -6.51
N VAL A 263 -13.49 -12.39 -5.89
CA VAL A 263 -13.84 -12.09 -4.50
C VAL A 263 -12.83 -12.79 -3.57
N VAL A 264 -12.19 -12.03 -2.68
CA VAL A 264 -11.20 -12.55 -1.72
C VAL A 264 -11.89 -13.05 -0.46
N ALA A 265 -12.79 -12.24 0.10
CA ALA A 265 -13.59 -12.64 1.24
C ALA A 265 -15.07 -12.46 0.89
N PRO A 266 -15.88 -13.53 0.97
CA PRO A 266 -17.30 -13.41 0.75
C PRO A 266 -17.93 -12.53 1.84
N ASP A 267 -18.94 -11.79 1.44
CA ASP A 267 -19.74 -10.81 2.16
C ASP A 267 -20.36 -11.32 3.51
N LYS A 268 -20.12 -12.56 3.90
CA LYS A 268 -20.75 -13.21 5.08
C LYS A 268 -20.48 -12.53 6.42
N ASN A 269 -19.48 -11.64 6.50
CA ASN A 269 -19.14 -10.88 7.70
C ASN A 269 -19.54 -9.41 7.64
N LEU A 270 -20.13 -8.96 6.54
CA LEU A 270 -20.48 -7.58 6.26
C LEU A 270 -22.00 -7.47 6.22
N ARG A 271 -22.58 -7.14 7.36
CA ARG A 271 -24.02 -7.28 7.69
C ARG A 271 -24.99 -6.55 6.76
N ASP A 272 -24.53 -5.71 5.84
CA ASP A 272 -25.40 -4.87 5.00
C ASP A 272 -24.98 -4.76 3.52
N GLY A 273 -23.96 -5.52 3.10
CA GLY A 273 -23.42 -5.42 1.73
C GLY A 273 -22.73 -4.10 1.44
N SER A 274 -22.32 -3.38 2.47
CA SER A 274 -21.65 -2.08 2.35
C SER A 274 -20.15 -2.16 2.07
N VAL A 275 -19.55 -3.35 2.23
CA VAL A 275 -18.11 -3.61 2.01
C VAL A 275 -17.91 -4.95 1.33
N ALA A 276 -16.91 -5.07 0.46
CA ALA A 276 -16.43 -6.34 -0.10
C ALA A 276 -14.91 -6.28 -0.31
N LEU A 277 -14.25 -7.45 -0.27
CA LEU A 277 -12.85 -7.58 -0.63
C LEU A 277 -12.71 -8.30 -1.95
N ILE A 278 -12.03 -7.69 -2.88
CA ILE A 278 -11.73 -8.25 -4.20
C ILE A 278 -10.21 -8.29 -4.43
N ALA A 279 -9.79 -9.07 -5.40
CA ALA A 279 -8.47 -8.97 -5.99
C ALA A 279 -8.60 -8.74 -7.50
N ASP A 280 -7.72 -7.94 -8.05
CA ASP A 280 -7.61 -7.74 -9.49
C ASP A 280 -7.10 -9.02 -10.19
N PRO A 281 -7.09 -9.09 -11.53
CA PRO A 281 -6.61 -10.26 -12.27
C PRO A 281 -5.16 -10.64 -11.97
N THR A 282 -4.35 -9.71 -11.46
CA THR A 282 -2.94 -9.91 -11.11
C THR A 282 -2.74 -10.31 -9.66
N GLY A 283 -3.81 -10.31 -8.85
CA GLY A 283 -3.84 -10.74 -7.46
C GLY A 283 -3.77 -9.64 -6.42
N ALA A 284 -3.73 -8.37 -6.81
CA ALA A 284 -3.72 -7.26 -5.86
C ALA A 284 -5.08 -7.09 -5.18
N ALA A 285 -5.09 -7.22 -3.85
CA ALA A 285 -6.29 -7.11 -3.04
C ALA A 285 -6.64 -5.65 -2.74
N LEU A 286 -7.94 -5.34 -2.71
CA LEU A 286 -8.51 -4.07 -2.27
C LEU A 286 -9.91 -4.27 -1.71
N GLY A 287 -10.31 -3.36 -0.81
CA GLY A 287 -11.67 -3.26 -0.31
C GLY A 287 -12.52 -2.32 -1.19
N LEU A 288 -13.77 -2.68 -1.37
CA LEU A 288 -14.81 -1.83 -1.93
C LEU A 288 -15.76 -1.45 -0.82
N VAL A 289 -16.12 -0.17 -0.67
CA VAL A 289 -16.99 0.28 0.40
C VAL A 289 -17.99 1.32 -0.12
N HIS A 290 -19.23 1.18 0.33
CA HIS A 290 -20.26 2.20 0.15
C HIS A 290 -20.42 2.99 1.46
N LEU A 291 -20.30 4.32 1.37
CA LEU A 291 -20.60 5.20 2.49
C LEU A 291 -22.03 5.71 2.34
N THR A 292 -22.90 5.30 3.25
CA THR A 292 -24.23 5.93 3.35
C THR A 292 -24.06 7.37 3.86
N GLU A 293 -24.64 8.33 3.13
CA GLU A 293 -24.73 9.72 3.61
C GLU A 293 -25.52 9.74 4.91
N GLY A 294 -24.87 9.95 6.06
CA GLY A 294 -25.59 10.00 7.34
C GLY A 294 -24.77 9.80 8.60
N ARG A 295 -23.50 9.45 8.52
CA ARG A 295 -22.63 9.40 9.72
C ARG A 295 -21.56 10.48 9.70
N ARG A 296 -22.02 11.76 9.68
CA ARG A 296 -21.21 12.83 10.26
C ARG A 296 -21.54 12.84 11.78
N LYS A 297 -20.65 12.31 12.58
CA LYS A 297 -20.57 12.67 13.99
C LYS A 297 -19.14 13.00 14.30
#